data_5459109d6e12c3bcc950bd39cfe5251c
#
_entry.id   5459109d6e12c3bcc950bd39cfe5251c
#
_cell.length_a   1.000
_cell.length_b   1.000
_cell.length_c   1.000
_cell.angle_alpha   90.00
_cell.angle_beta   90.00
_cell.angle_gamma   90.00
#
_symmetry.space_group_name_H-M   'P 1'
#
loop_
_entity.id
_entity.type
_entity.pdbx_description
1 polymer ?
#
loop_
_entity_poly.entity_id
_entity_poly.type
_entity_poly.pdbx_seq_one_letter_code
_entity_poly.pdbx_strand_id
1 'polypeptide(L)'
;MACLERIAAENPRINALITVAREEALAQAVVLDAEARAGRFRSPLHGIPIALKDAIDTAGTPTTAGSALFESRVPAEDAHVVRRLRRAGAVILAKSNLSEFSLTATNATSHFGAVRNPWALDRVSGGSSGGSAAAVATRMCFGALGTDSGGSVRLPSAWCGVVGLKPTDGLVSNSGIIPSVAILDTCGPIARSVEDVAMLFGQMVGYDAMDIRSIDRPAEDYASSARQPVARLRIGIPRKGYFDDLDPQTARCVEEALRVIGKLAGGVKDVTVPPVMEFLDAFVNAAEIYSYHEKMLQRQADADRYMPGTRKVLQWCVGYLEDAAGGTAAGKLARYIQAVARLESHRRTIDAAFTDFDVLALPTLKGSPPTLAEALQVEGADEAKVLVPIDNTLLFNVLGLPAVTVPCGFSSQGWPVGLMIGGPRFSEGRLLALASAYEQSTEWHERVPARAK
;
A
#
# COMPACT_ATOMS: atom_id res chain seq x y z
N MET A 1 18.18 -4.86 18.78
CA MET A 1 18.38 -3.67 19.64
C MET A 1 18.30 -2.37 18.83
N ALA A 2 19.14 -2.14 17.80
CA ALA A 2 19.17 -0.86 17.05
C ALA A 2 17.79 -0.34 16.56
N CYS A 3 16.90 -1.21 16.06
CA CYS A 3 15.54 -0.80 15.68
C CYS A 3 14.73 -0.29 16.87
N LEU A 4 14.84 -0.91 18.05
CA LEU A 4 14.13 -0.47 19.26
C LEU A 4 14.63 0.89 19.77
N GLU A 5 15.93 1.13 19.68
CA GLU A 5 16.53 2.43 19.99
C GLU A 5 16.06 3.49 18.99
N ARG A 6 15.99 3.13 17.71
CA ARG A 6 15.47 4.02 16.66
C ARG A 6 13.98 4.35 16.85
N ILE A 7 13.18 3.36 17.23
CA ILE A 7 11.76 3.56 17.57
C ILE A 7 11.63 4.54 18.74
N ALA A 8 12.39 4.36 19.80
CA ALA A 8 12.34 5.25 20.96
C ALA A 8 12.72 6.70 20.61
N ALA A 9 13.63 6.90 19.65
CA ALA A 9 14.08 8.21 19.20
C ALA A 9 13.11 8.91 18.24
N GLU A 10 12.50 8.18 17.31
CA GLU A 10 11.77 8.75 16.18
C GLU A 10 10.24 8.67 16.33
N ASN A 11 9.72 7.57 16.91
CA ASN A 11 8.28 7.33 16.95
C ASN A 11 7.49 8.42 17.73
N PRO A 12 8.00 9.02 18.83
CA PRO A 12 7.29 10.09 19.52
C PRO A 12 6.99 11.31 18.65
N ARG A 13 7.76 11.54 17.58
CA ARG A 13 7.60 12.67 16.66
C ARG A 13 6.77 12.33 15.42
N ILE A 14 6.92 11.08 14.93
CA ILE A 14 6.32 10.61 13.68
C ILE A 14 4.96 9.95 13.92
N ASN A 15 4.81 9.26 15.04
CA ASN A 15 3.63 8.45 15.40
C ASN A 15 3.35 7.32 14.39
N ALA A 16 4.43 6.70 13.90
CA ALA A 16 4.35 5.65 12.88
C ALA A 16 3.90 4.29 13.43
N LEU A 17 4.18 4.01 14.70
CA LEU A 17 3.93 2.72 15.34
C LEU A 17 2.97 2.89 16.53
N ILE A 18 1.96 2.02 16.61
CA ILE A 18 0.96 2.00 17.69
C ILE A 18 1.43 1.06 18.80
N THR A 19 1.77 -0.19 18.43
CA THR A 19 2.18 -1.23 19.38
C THR A 19 3.58 -1.70 19.05
N VAL A 20 4.49 -1.71 20.02
CA VAL A 20 5.84 -2.23 19.88
C VAL A 20 5.93 -3.52 20.68
N ALA A 21 6.08 -4.65 19.99
CA ALA A 21 6.16 -6.00 20.56
C ALA A 21 7.59 -6.32 21.04
N ARG A 22 8.11 -5.49 21.95
CA ARG A 22 9.52 -5.50 22.38
C ARG A 22 9.95 -6.84 22.93
N GLU A 23 9.19 -7.40 23.86
CA GLU A 23 9.56 -8.62 24.59
C GLU A 23 9.51 -9.83 23.68
N GLU A 24 8.43 -9.95 22.89
CA GLU A 24 8.23 -11.04 21.92
C GLU A 24 9.29 -10.99 20.80
N ALA A 25 9.59 -9.79 20.29
CA ALA A 25 10.60 -9.61 19.26
C ALA A 25 12.00 -9.98 19.75
N LEU A 26 12.36 -9.64 20.99
CA LEU A 26 13.64 -10.03 21.59
C LEU A 26 13.71 -11.53 21.87
N ALA A 27 12.63 -12.13 22.37
CA ALA A 27 12.56 -13.58 22.59
C ALA A 27 12.71 -14.34 21.26
N GLN A 28 12.03 -13.89 20.21
CA GLN A 28 12.17 -14.46 18.87
C GLN A 28 13.60 -14.31 18.32
N ALA A 29 14.22 -13.14 18.50
CA ALA A 29 15.58 -12.88 18.06
C ALA A 29 16.58 -13.84 18.72
N VAL A 30 16.46 -14.13 20.02
CA VAL A 30 17.33 -15.10 20.72
C VAL A 30 17.24 -16.50 20.10
N VAL A 31 16.05 -16.97 19.74
CA VAL A 31 15.85 -18.26 19.07
C VAL A 31 16.53 -18.26 17.69
N LEU A 32 16.30 -17.21 16.90
CA LEU A 32 16.89 -17.10 15.56
C LEU A 32 18.42 -16.96 15.60
N ASP A 33 18.96 -16.23 16.57
CA ASP A 33 20.42 -16.16 16.80
C ASP A 33 21.02 -17.53 17.11
N ALA A 34 20.34 -18.37 17.90
CA ALA A 34 20.78 -19.73 18.18
C ALA A 34 20.75 -20.62 16.92
N GLU A 35 19.72 -20.49 16.09
CA GLU A 35 19.64 -21.18 14.79
C GLU A 35 20.78 -20.74 13.86
N ALA A 36 21.03 -19.43 13.75
CA ALA A 36 22.09 -18.87 12.91
C ALA A 36 23.48 -19.34 13.35
N ARG A 37 23.76 -19.37 14.66
CA ARG A 37 25.02 -19.95 15.20
C ARG A 37 25.22 -21.43 14.88
N ALA A 38 24.11 -22.16 14.71
CA ALA A 38 24.13 -23.55 14.26
C ALA A 38 24.14 -23.71 12.72
N GLY A 39 24.36 -22.63 11.97
CA GLY A 39 24.38 -22.62 10.50
C GLY A 39 23.01 -22.79 9.84
N ARG A 40 21.91 -22.64 10.59
CA ARG A 40 20.55 -22.83 10.09
C ARG A 40 19.90 -21.47 9.85
N PHE A 41 19.79 -21.07 8.60
CA PHE A 41 19.04 -19.90 8.15
C PHE A 41 17.74 -20.36 7.49
N ARG A 42 16.60 -19.77 7.88
CA ARG A 42 15.28 -20.14 7.35
C ARG A 42 15.04 -19.56 5.96
N SER A 43 15.46 -18.33 5.75
CA SER A 43 15.32 -17.57 4.49
C SER A 43 16.20 -16.31 4.53
N PRO A 44 16.24 -15.47 3.47
CA PRO A 44 16.88 -14.16 3.53
C PRO A 44 16.33 -13.22 4.61
N LEU A 45 15.12 -13.48 5.12
CA LEU A 45 14.50 -12.67 6.20
C LEU A 45 14.84 -13.17 7.61
N HIS A 46 15.73 -14.17 7.76
CA HIS A 46 16.07 -14.74 9.06
C HIS A 46 16.67 -13.68 10.00
N GLY A 47 15.96 -13.35 11.09
CA GLY A 47 16.36 -12.35 12.06
C GLY A 47 16.04 -10.88 11.66
N ILE A 48 15.40 -10.64 10.51
CA ILE A 48 15.11 -9.29 10.02
C ILE A 48 13.87 -8.71 10.72
N PRO A 49 14.00 -7.55 11.43
CA PRO A 49 12.88 -6.88 12.08
C PRO A 49 11.97 -6.17 11.06
N ILE A 50 10.66 -6.48 11.11
CA ILE A 50 9.64 -5.88 10.25
C ILE A 50 8.47 -5.34 11.07
N ALA A 51 7.73 -4.37 10.50
CA ALA A 51 6.49 -3.87 11.05
C ALA A 51 5.29 -4.33 10.21
N LEU A 52 4.14 -4.49 10.86
CA LEU A 52 2.90 -4.88 10.20
C LEU A 52 1.85 -3.77 10.36
N LYS A 53 1.18 -3.38 9.27
CA LYS A 53 0.03 -2.47 9.36
C LYS A 53 -0.99 -3.04 10.36
N ASP A 54 -1.54 -2.18 11.20
CA ASP A 54 -2.42 -2.60 12.31
C ASP A 54 -3.84 -3.00 11.85
N ALA A 55 -3.99 -3.36 10.59
CA ALA A 55 -5.12 -4.09 10.02
C ALA A 55 -4.80 -5.59 9.79
N ILE A 56 -3.54 -6.01 10.00
CA ILE A 56 -3.06 -7.37 9.75
C ILE A 56 -3.04 -8.12 11.09
N ASP A 57 -3.87 -9.14 11.23
CA ASP A 57 -4.01 -9.92 12.45
C ASP A 57 -2.70 -10.59 12.85
N THR A 58 -2.34 -10.39 14.09
CA THR A 58 -1.12 -10.93 14.71
C THR A 58 -1.52 -11.54 16.03
N ALA A 59 -1.40 -12.85 16.17
CA ALA A 59 -1.83 -13.61 17.35
C ALA A 59 -1.19 -13.02 18.63
N GLY A 60 -2.04 -12.78 19.64
CA GLY A 60 -1.61 -12.25 20.93
C GLY A 60 -1.22 -10.77 20.94
N THR A 61 -1.26 -10.07 19.78
CA THR A 61 -0.92 -8.66 19.68
C THR A 61 -2.15 -7.83 19.29
N PRO A 62 -2.45 -6.69 19.94
CA PRO A 62 -3.57 -5.85 19.56
C PRO A 62 -3.55 -5.52 18.06
N THR A 63 -4.72 -5.63 17.43
CA THR A 63 -4.93 -5.29 16.01
C THR A 63 -6.21 -4.49 15.90
N THR A 64 -6.06 -3.18 15.82
CA THR A 64 -7.11 -2.20 16.12
C THR A 64 -7.73 -1.54 14.89
N ALA A 65 -7.13 -1.73 13.69
CA ALA A 65 -7.49 -0.99 12.47
C ALA A 65 -7.45 0.55 12.65
N GLY A 66 -6.66 1.06 13.60
CA GLY A 66 -6.58 2.48 13.92
C GLY A 66 -7.86 3.06 14.54
N SER A 67 -8.74 2.21 15.08
CA SER A 67 -10.07 2.58 15.57
C SER A 67 -10.26 2.32 17.04
N ALA A 68 -10.99 3.21 17.72
CA ALA A 68 -11.47 3.02 19.07
C ALA A 68 -12.40 1.79 19.20
N LEU A 69 -13.09 1.41 18.12
CA LEU A 69 -13.97 0.23 18.11
C LEU A 69 -13.22 -1.07 18.40
N PHE A 70 -11.97 -1.17 17.95
CA PHE A 70 -11.14 -2.36 18.06
C PHE A 70 -9.95 -2.16 19.01
N GLU A 71 -9.94 -1.14 19.84
CA GLU A 71 -8.84 -0.80 20.75
C GLU A 71 -8.38 -1.99 21.61
N SER A 72 -9.33 -2.80 22.08
CA SER A 72 -9.05 -3.99 22.90
C SER A 72 -9.05 -5.30 22.12
N ARG A 73 -9.15 -5.26 20.79
CA ARG A 73 -9.20 -6.46 19.96
C ARG A 73 -7.83 -7.11 19.84
N VAL A 74 -7.70 -8.33 20.35
CA VAL A 74 -6.50 -9.16 20.23
C VAL A 74 -6.85 -10.41 19.46
N PRO A 75 -6.31 -10.61 18.24
CA PRO A 75 -6.54 -11.83 17.44
C PRO A 75 -5.99 -13.09 18.14
N ALA A 76 -6.70 -14.20 18.02
CA ALA A 76 -6.24 -15.50 18.48
C ALA A 76 -5.25 -16.16 17.50
N GLU A 77 -5.32 -15.77 16.22
CA GLU A 77 -4.52 -16.36 15.14
C GLU A 77 -3.80 -15.28 14.33
N ASP A 78 -2.66 -15.68 13.78
CA ASP A 78 -1.94 -14.84 12.80
C ASP A 78 -2.68 -14.84 11.45
N ALA A 79 -2.67 -13.73 10.73
CA ALA A 79 -3.00 -13.68 9.32
C ALA A 79 -2.11 -14.63 8.51
N HIS A 80 -2.60 -15.13 7.35
CA HIS A 80 -1.81 -16.07 6.53
C HIS A 80 -0.41 -15.52 6.21
N VAL A 81 -0.31 -14.26 5.80
CA VAL A 81 0.97 -13.62 5.48
C VAL A 81 1.90 -13.55 6.70
N VAL A 82 1.37 -13.36 7.91
CA VAL A 82 2.17 -13.32 9.16
C VAL A 82 2.73 -14.70 9.48
N ARG A 83 1.91 -15.76 9.34
CA ARG A 83 2.40 -17.16 9.50
C ARG A 83 3.56 -17.46 8.56
N ARG A 84 3.48 -17.00 7.30
CA ARG A 84 4.55 -17.18 6.32
C ARG A 84 5.83 -16.46 6.72
N LEU A 85 5.72 -15.20 7.11
CA LEU A 85 6.88 -14.39 7.53
C LEU A 85 7.55 -14.92 8.79
N ARG A 86 6.78 -15.41 9.78
CA ARG A 86 7.35 -16.08 10.96
C ARG A 86 8.10 -17.36 10.58
N ARG A 87 7.55 -18.17 9.65
CA ARG A 87 8.23 -19.37 9.12
C ARG A 87 9.53 -18.99 8.39
N ALA A 88 9.55 -17.89 7.67
CA ALA A 88 10.74 -17.35 7.01
C ALA A 88 11.79 -16.80 8.01
N GLY A 89 11.45 -16.65 9.28
CA GLY A 89 12.35 -16.14 10.31
C GLY A 89 12.36 -14.62 10.45
N ALA A 90 11.39 -13.90 9.86
CA ALA A 90 11.23 -12.47 10.12
C ALA A 90 10.79 -12.22 11.56
N VAL A 91 11.36 -11.19 12.20
CA VAL A 91 11.01 -10.76 13.55
C VAL A 91 9.88 -9.71 13.47
N ILE A 92 8.70 -10.04 13.99
CA ILE A 92 7.60 -9.09 14.05
C ILE A 92 7.86 -8.11 15.19
N LEU A 93 8.21 -6.87 14.83
CA LEU A 93 8.69 -5.87 15.78
C LEU A 93 7.59 -4.95 16.31
N ALA A 94 6.61 -4.59 15.45
CA ALA A 94 5.60 -3.61 15.79
C ALA A 94 4.37 -3.68 14.88
N LYS A 95 3.26 -3.08 15.36
CA LYS A 95 2.08 -2.74 14.57
C LYS A 95 2.15 -1.27 14.17
N SER A 96 2.05 -0.99 12.88
CA SER A 96 2.15 0.38 12.35
C SER A 96 0.79 1.06 12.27
N ASN A 97 0.78 2.35 12.55
CA ASN A 97 -0.40 3.22 12.50
C ASN A 97 -0.95 3.34 11.08
N LEU A 98 -2.25 3.60 10.97
CA LEU A 98 -2.97 3.64 9.70
C LEU A 98 -4.15 4.60 9.77
N SER A 99 -4.68 5.03 8.63
CA SER A 99 -6.02 5.64 8.59
C SER A 99 -7.05 4.64 9.11
N GLU A 100 -7.99 5.10 9.92
CA GLU A 100 -9.00 4.24 10.53
C GLU A 100 -9.70 3.37 9.47
N PHE A 101 -9.73 2.06 9.69
CA PHE A 101 -10.22 1.01 8.78
C PHE A 101 -9.68 1.12 7.33
N SER A 102 -8.53 1.76 7.15
CA SER A 102 -7.92 1.96 5.83
C SER A 102 -8.74 2.82 4.84
N LEU A 103 -9.70 3.62 5.31
CA LEU A 103 -10.69 4.31 4.48
C LEU A 103 -10.29 5.70 3.98
N THR A 104 -9.19 6.29 4.47
CA THR A 104 -8.69 7.57 3.95
C THR A 104 -7.25 7.49 3.43
N ALA A 105 -6.89 8.40 2.51
CA ALA A 105 -5.60 8.39 1.82
C ALA A 105 -4.52 9.25 2.50
N THR A 106 -4.80 9.84 3.66
CA THR A 106 -3.92 10.82 4.31
C THR A 106 -3.15 10.27 5.51
N ASN A 107 -3.76 9.37 6.28
CA ASN A 107 -3.36 8.95 7.63
C ASN A 107 -3.37 10.11 8.65
N ALA A 108 -4.20 11.13 8.40
CA ALA A 108 -4.46 12.19 9.36
C ALA A 108 -5.44 11.75 10.46
N THR A 109 -6.39 10.87 10.13
CA THR A 109 -7.41 10.34 11.03
C THR A 109 -7.10 8.90 11.44
N SER A 110 -6.70 8.76 12.69
CA SER A 110 -6.53 7.50 13.43
C SER A 110 -6.88 7.76 14.88
N HIS A 111 -7.48 6.79 15.56
CA HIS A 111 -7.72 6.88 17.03
C HIS A 111 -6.43 7.17 17.80
N PHE A 112 -5.30 6.70 17.31
CA PHE A 112 -3.98 6.89 17.91
C PHE A 112 -3.27 8.19 17.46
N GLY A 113 -3.97 9.06 16.73
CA GLY A 113 -3.44 10.31 16.20
C GLY A 113 -2.80 10.16 14.83
N ALA A 114 -2.56 11.30 14.16
CA ALA A 114 -2.02 11.37 12.82
C ALA A 114 -0.58 10.83 12.71
N VAL A 115 -0.27 10.20 11.58
CA VAL A 115 1.11 9.89 11.20
C VAL A 115 1.72 11.08 10.45
N ARG A 116 2.82 11.58 10.96
CA ARG A 116 3.53 12.72 10.38
C ARG A 116 4.50 12.27 9.30
N ASN A 117 4.60 13.04 8.24
CA ASN A 117 5.58 12.78 7.19
C ASN A 117 7.01 12.96 7.75
N PRO A 118 7.91 11.97 7.58
CA PRO A 118 9.29 12.09 8.09
C PRO A 118 10.11 13.22 7.47
N TRP A 119 9.73 13.69 6.28
CA TRP A 119 10.40 14.79 5.57
C TRP A 119 9.87 16.17 5.97
N ALA A 120 8.62 16.22 6.49
CA ALA A 120 7.96 17.45 6.93
C ALA A 120 6.87 17.12 7.96
N LEU A 121 7.13 17.39 9.22
CA LEU A 121 6.27 16.96 10.35
C LEU A 121 4.89 17.62 10.39
N ASP A 122 4.69 18.69 9.66
CA ASP A 122 3.42 19.39 9.49
C ASP A 122 2.56 18.81 8.35
N ARG A 123 3.08 17.80 7.63
CA ARG A 123 2.40 17.17 6.49
C ARG A 123 2.02 15.72 6.75
N VAL A 124 1.05 15.25 5.97
CA VAL A 124 0.60 13.86 6.02
C VAL A 124 1.66 12.92 5.44
N SER A 125 1.76 11.72 6.00
CA SER A 125 2.61 10.65 5.47
C SER A 125 2.06 10.01 4.20
N GLY A 126 0.81 10.31 3.90
CA GLY A 126 0.02 9.49 2.99
C GLY A 126 -0.55 8.26 3.68
N GLY A 127 -1.59 7.68 3.10
CA GLY A 127 -2.32 6.57 3.70
C GLY A 127 -2.91 5.62 2.65
N SER A 128 -3.52 4.61 3.18
CA SER A 128 -3.80 4.31 4.58
C SER A 128 -2.63 3.64 5.34
N SER A 129 -1.55 3.16 4.68
CA SER A 129 -0.39 2.52 5.33
C SER A 129 0.73 3.52 5.66
N GLY A 130 0.36 4.74 6.13
CA GLY A 130 1.31 5.82 6.38
C GLY A 130 2.34 5.48 7.45
N GLY A 131 1.92 4.81 8.51
CA GLY A 131 2.82 4.35 9.57
C GLY A 131 3.86 3.35 9.07
N SER A 132 3.47 2.42 8.17
CA SER A 132 4.40 1.46 7.57
C SER A 132 5.49 2.17 6.76
N ALA A 133 5.10 3.09 5.88
CA ALA A 133 6.05 3.83 5.05
C ALA A 133 6.95 4.76 5.87
N ALA A 134 6.37 5.48 6.86
CA ALA A 134 7.12 6.37 7.74
C ALA A 134 8.11 5.62 8.64
N ALA A 135 7.74 4.44 9.15
CA ALA A 135 8.64 3.60 9.96
C ALA A 135 9.84 3.10 9.15
N VAL A 136 9.62 2.69 7.89
CA VAL A 136 10.69 2.29 6.96
C VAL A 136 11.59 3.47 6.61
N ALA A 137 11.01 4.62 6.23
CA ALA A 137 11.75 5.83 5.88
C ALA A 137 12.66 6.31 7.02
N THR A 138 12.20 6.19 8.27
CA THR A 138 12.97 6.58 9.48
C THR A 138 13.84 5.46 10.03
N ARG A 139 13.93 4.32 9.35
CA ARG A 139 14.76 3.17 9.74
C ARG A 139 14.38 2.56 11.10
N MET A 140 13.12 2.66 11.51
CA MET A 140 12.59 1.97 12.69
C MET A 140 12.50 0.46 12.49
N CYS A 141 12.38 0.02 11.23
CA CYS A 141 12.40 -1.37 10.78
C CYS A 141 13.05 -1.48 9.39
N PHE A 142 13.40 -2.69 8.97
CA PHE A 142 14.01 -2.92 7.65
C PHE A 142 12.97 -2.99 6.55
N GLY A 143 11.78 -3.49 6.86
CA GLY A 143 10.63 -3.54 5.97
C GLY A 143 9.33 -3.48 6.75
N ALA A 144 8.25 -3.23 6.05
CA ALA A 144 6.92 -3.25 6.63
C ALA A 144 5.90 -3.83 5.64
N LEU A 145 4.77 -4.31 6.15
CA LEU A 145 3.61 -4.64 5.34
C LEU A 145 2.57 -3.52 5.41
N GLY A 146 1.95 -3.27 4.27
CA GLY A 146 0.77 -2.43 4.13
C GLY A 146 -0.37 -3.18 3.43
N THR A 147 -1.54 -2.54 3.33
CA THR A 147 -2.64 -2.97 2.48
C THR A 147 -2.94 -1.88 1.45
N ASP A 148 -3.40 -2.25 0.27
CA ASP A 148 -3.58 -1.36 -0.87
C ASP A 148 -4.90 -1.67 -1.57
N SER A 149 -5.90 -0.82 -1.38
CA SER A 149 -7.23 -0.90 -2.00
C SER A 149 -7.42 0.13 -3.13
N GLY A 150 -6.60 1.20 -3.09
CA GLY A 150 -6.64 2.29 -4.07
C GLY A 150 -5.30 3.02 -4.19
N GLY A 151 -4.21 2.45 -3.63
CA GLY A 151 -2.88 3.07 -3.59
C GLY A 151 -2.23 3.06 -2.22
N SER A 152 -2.87 2.45 -1.22
CA SER A 152 -2.48 2.63 0.20
C SER A 152 -1.14 2.00 0.62
N VAL A 153 -0.43 1.28 -0.25
CA VAL A 153 1.00 0.92 -0.12
C VAL A 153 1.84 1.93 -0.91
N ARG A 154 1.46 2.19 -2.15
CA ARG A 154 2.23 2.96 -3.14
C ARG A 154 2.24 4.45 -2.86
N LEU A 155 1.09 5.00 -2.47
CA LEU A 155 0.90 6.41 -2.14
C LEU A 155 1.79 6.86 -0.96
N PRO A 156 1.70 6.22 0.23
CA PRO A 156 2.58 6.61 1.33
C PRO A 156 4.05 6.30 1.04
N SER A 157 4.37 5.27 0.25
CA SER A 157 5.74 5.02 -0.20
C SER A 157 6.30 6.18 -1.03
N ALA A 158 5.50 6.74 -1.96
CA ALA A 158 5.89 7.89 -2.75
C ALA A 158 6.20 9.12 -1.90
N TRP A 159 5.32 9.47 -0.95
CA TRP A 159 5.50 10.65 -0.10
C TRP A 159 6.48 10.46 1.05
N CYS A 160 6.78 9.23 1.44
CA CYS A 160 7.83 8.94 2.44
C CYS A 160 9.20 8.63 1.80
N GLY A 161 9.31 8.56 0.47
CA GLY A 161 10.56 8.34 -0.24
C GLY A 161 11.11 6.92 -0.06
N VAL A 162 10.24 5.92 -0.11
CA VAL A 162 10.56 4.49 0.01
C VAL A 162 9.94 3.70 -1.14
N VAL A 163 10.29 2.44 -1.28
CA VAL A 163 9.76 1.53 -2.30
C VAL A 163 8.54 0.78 -1.75
N GLY A 164 7.46 0.74 -2.54
CA GLY A 164 6.26 -0.02 -2.18
C GLY A 164 5.70 -0.80 -3.37
N LEU A 165 5.46 -2.08 -3.18
CA LEU A 165 4.89 -2.97 -4.19
C LEU A 165 3.46 -3.35 -3.84
N LYS A 166 2.52 -3.10 -4.75
CA LYS A 166 1.21 -3.75 -4.79
C LYS A 166 1.32 -4.95 -5.74
N PRO A 167 1.25 -6.19 -5.26
CA PRO A 167 1.33 -7.35 -6.13
C PRO A 167 0.05 -7.56 -6.97
N THR A 168 0.11 -8.50 -7.90
CA THR A 168 -1.07 -9.06 -8.56
C THR A 168 -2.08 -9.53 -7.51
N ASP A 169 -3.35 -9.20 -7.73
CA ASP A 169 -4.44 -9.65 -6.87
C ASP A 169 -4.42 -11.19 -6.71
N GLY A 170 -4.54 -11.65 -5.46
CA GLY A 170 -4.56 -13.07 -5.11
C GLY A 170 -3.20 -13.76 -4.95
N LEU A 171 -2.06 -13.13 -5.27
CA LEU A 171 -0.73 -13.73 -4.98
C LEU A 171 -0.38 -13.75 -3.49
N VAL A 172 -0.85 -12.77 -2.75
CA VAL A 172 -0.73 -12.71 -1.28
C VAL A 172 -2.14 -12.81 -0.71
N SER A 173 -2.37 -13.78 0.16
CA SER A 173 -3.67 -13.98 0.81
C SER A 173 -4.01 -12.79 1.72
N ASN A 174 -5.28 -12.38 1.68
CA ASN A 174 -5.87 -11.39 2.59
C ASN A 174 -6.55 -12.04 3.82
N SER A 175 -6.44 -13.37 3.99
CA SER A 175 -6.99 -14.07 5.15
C SER A 175 -6.35 -13.59 6.46
N GLY A 176 -7.18 -13.10 7.38
CA GLY A 176 -6.75 -12.49 8.63
C GLY A 176 -6.34 -11.00 8.47
N ILE A 177 -6.77 -10.34 7.40
CA ILE A 177 -6.59 -8.89 7.22
C ILE A 177 -7.97 -8.21 7.31
N ILE A 178 -8.06 -7.15 8.13
CA ILE A 178 -9.29 -6.34 8.22
C ILE A 178 -9.47 -5.61 6.89
N PRO A 179 -10.59 -5.83 6.18
CA PRO A 179 -10.78 -5.29 4.84
C PRO A 179 -11.10 -3.80 4.84
N SER A 180 -10.74 -3.13 3.74
CA SER A 180 -11.23 -1.80 3.36
C SER A 180 -12.26 -1.91 2.23
N VAL A 181 -11.82 -2.42 1.07
CA VAL A 181 -12.67 -2.79 -0.07
C VAL A 181 -12.24 -4.19 -0.51
N ALA A 182 -12.87 -5.23 0.03
CA ALA A 182 -12.37 -6.60 -0.04
C ALA A 182 -12.03 -7.06 -1.47
N ILE A 183 -12.83 -6.66 -2.47
CA ILE A 183 -12.59 -7.02 -3.88
C ILE A 183 -11.38 -6.31 -4.52
N LEU A 184 -10.86 -5.23 -3.90
CA LEU A 184 -9.72 -4.45 -4.39
C LEU A 184 -8.48 -4.60 -3.50
N ASP A 185 -8.65 -5.14 -2.30
CA ASP A 185 -7.59 -5.20 -1.29
C ASP A 185 -6.45 -6.13 -1.71
N THR A 186 -5.22 -5.66 -1.49
CA THR A 186 -4.00 -6.43 -1.71
C THR A 186 -3.00 -6.11 -0.62
N CYS A 187 -2.40 -7.11 0.01
CA CYS A 187 -1.30 -6.90 0.96
C CYS A 187 0.03 -6.78 0.20
N GLY A 188 0.82 -5.76 0.53
CA GLY A 188 2.08 -5.50 -0.16
C GLY A 188 3.21 -5.06 0.76
N PRO A 189 4.49 -5.33 0.36
CA PRO A 189 5.68 -4.94 1.10
C PRO A 189 6.07 -3.49 0.83
N ILE A 190 6.68 -2.89 1.85
CA ILE A 190 7.32 -1.57 1.81
C ILE A 190 8.72 -1.72 2.38
N ALA A 191 9.73 -1.26 1.66
CA ALA A 191 11.12 -1.25 2.11
C ALA A 191 11.89 -0.06 1.51
N ARG A 192 13.18 0.11 1.87
CA ARG A 192 13.97 1.24 1.38
C ARG A 192 14.55 1.00 -0.01
N SER A 193 14.76 -0.24 -0.39
CA SER A 193 15.30 -0.62 -1.70
C SER A 193 14.39 -1.61 -2.42
N VAL A 194 14.54 -1.68 -3.73
CA VAL A 194 13.82 -2.65 -4.57
C VAL A 194 14.22 -4.09 -4.22
N GLU A 195 15.48 -4.32 -3.86
CA GLU A 195 15.97 -5.64 -3.47
C GLU A 195 15.32 -6.10 -2.15
N ASP A 196 15.23 -5.22 -1.15
CA ASP A 196 14.54 -5.53 0.12
C ASP A 196 13.05 -5.84 -0.11
N VAL A 197 12.38 -5.07 -0.99
CA VAL A 197 10.99 -5.35 -1.39
C VAL A 197 10.86 -6.71 -2.05
N ALA A 198 11.79 -7.07 -2.96
CA ALA A 198 11.77 -8.36 -3.66
C ALA A 198 11.97 -9.54 -2.69
N MET A 199 12.90 -9.41 -1.74
CA MET A 199 13.16 -10.43 -0.70
C MET A 199 11.95 -10.61 0.20
N LEU A 200 11.35 -9.51 0.67
CA LEU A 200 10.17 -9.54 1.53
C LEU A 200 8.96 -10.13 0.79
N PHE A 201 8.71 -9.70 -0.43
CA PHE A 201 7.63 -10.18 -1.27
C PHE A 201 7.71 -11.69 -1.54
N GLY A 202 8.89 -12.22 -1.84
CA GLY A 202 9.10 -13.65 -2.07
C GLY A 202 8.67 -14.54 -0.89
N GLN A 203 8.74 -14.02 0.35
CA GLN A 203 8.29 -14.75 1.53
C GLN A 203 6.79 -14.57 1.81
N MET A 204 6.14 -13.56 1.20
CA MET A 204 4.70 -13.30 1.37
C MET A 204 3.84 -14.15 0.42
N VAL A 205 4.32 -14.41 -0.79
CA VAL A 205 3.58 -15.14 -1.84
C VAL A 205 3.30 -16.59 -1.43
N GLY A 206 2.06 -17.02 -1.63
CA GLY A 206 1.67 -18.42 -1.42
C GLY A 206 0.18 -18.62 -1.33
N TYR A 207 -0.25 -19.78 -1.82
CA TYR A 207 -1.65 -20.19 -1.83
C TYR A 207 -2.24 -20.36 -0.43
N ASP A 208 -3.46 -19.90 -0.26
CA ASP A 208 -4.26 -20.05 0.95
C ASP A 208 -5.69 -20.51 0.57
N ALA A 209 -6.03 -21.74 0.93
CA ALA A 209 -7.37 -22.30 0.66
C ALA A 209 -8.50 -21.56 1.42
N MET A 210 -8.17 -20.75 2.43
CA MET A 210 -9.15 -19.96 3.20
C MET A 210 -9.45 -18.60 2.56
N ASP A 211 -8.68 -18.19 1.57
CA ASP A 211 -8.92 -16.96 0.79
C ASP A 211 -9.42 -17.33 -0.61
N ILE A 212 -10.71 -17.09 -0.86
CA ILE A 212 -11.37 -17.38 -2.15
C ILE A 212 -10.68 -16.72 -3.36
N ARG A 213 -9.90 -15.66 -3.13
CA ARG A 213 -9.18 -14.93 -4.19
C ARG A 213 -7.75 -15.41 -4.34
N SER A 214 -7.26 -16.25 -3.42
CA SER A 214 -5.89 -16.74 -3.47
C SER A 214 -5.64 -17.60 -4.71
N ILE A 215 -4.51 -17.36 -5.37
CA ILE A 215 -4.12 -18.04 -6.60
C ILE A 215 -3.03 -19.06 -6.28
N ASP A 216 -3.24 -20.30 -6.68
CA ASP A 216 -2.23 -21.36 -6.59
C ASP A 216 -1.20 -21.20 -7.69
N ARG A 217 -0.15 -20.45 -7.38
CA ARG A 217 0.97 -20.21 -8.26
C ARG A 217 2.28 -20.33 -7.49
N PRO A 218 3.28 -21.04 -8.00
CA PRO A 218 4.61 -21.07 -7.40
C PRO A 218 5.20 -19.67 -7.26
N ALA A 219 5.81 -19.39 -6.11
CA ALA A 219 6.60 -18.17 -5.95
C ALA A 219 7.81 -18.19 -6.87
N GLU A 220 8.09 -17.06 -7.53
CA GLU A 220 9.32 -16.84 -8.27
C GLU A 220 10.45 -16.45 -7.30
N ASP A 221 11.69 -16.59 -7.71
CA ASP A 221 12.82 -15.95 -7.06
C ASP A 221 12.85 -14.46 -7.47
N TYR A 222 12.01 -13.65 -6.79
CA TYR A 222 11.89 -12.23 -7.09
C TYR A 222 13.18 -11.44 -6.86
N ALA A 223 14.05 -11.89 -5.94
CA ALA A 223 15.36 -11.27 -5.73
C ALA A 223 16.27 -11.48 -6.94
N SER A 224 16.27 -12.67 -7.53
CA SER A 224 16.99 -12.93 -8.78
C SER A 224 16.32 -12.25 -9.97
N SER A 225 14.97 -12.20 -10.01
CA SER A 225 14.21 -11.50 -11.07
C SER A 225 14.51 -10.00 -11.08
N ALA A 226 14.68 -9.36 -9.93
CA ALA A 226 15.03 -7.94 -9.82
C ALA A 226 16.40 -7.57 -10.42
N ARG A 227 17.25 -8.54 -10.71
CA ARG A 227 18.58 -8.37 -11.32
C ARG A 227 18.62 -8.68 -12.81
N GLN A 228 17.46 -9.00 -13.41
CA GLN A 228 17.40 -9.35 -14.84
C GLN A 228 17.60 -8.13 -15.75
N PRO A 229 18.19 -8.30 -16.94
CA PRO A 229 18.37 -7.22 -17.90
C PRO A 229 17.04 -6.65 -18.41
N VAL A 230 16.98 -5.30 -18.51
CA VAL A 230 15.76 -4.56 -18.89
C VAL A 230 15.84 -3.91 -20.27
N ALA A 231 16.96 -3.99 -20.97
CA ALA A 231 17.22 -3.30 -22.23
C ALA A 231 16.25 -3.63 -23.37
N ARG A 232 15.43 -4.67 -23.25
CA ARG A 232 14.43 -5.05 -24.25
C ARG A 232 13.00 -4.67 -23.84
N LEU A 233 12.79 -4.13 -22.65
CA LEU A 233 11.45 -3.76 -22.19
C LEU A 233 10.94 -2.54 -22.95
N ARG A 234 9.71 -2.61 -23.42
CA ARG A 234 8.97 -1.53 -24.07
C ARG A 234 8.12 -0.84 -23.03
N ILE A 235 8.29 0.46 -22.87
CA ILE A 235 7.63 1.23 -21.82
C ILE A 235 6.49 2.06 -22.43
N GLY A 236 5.27 1.87 -21.92
CA GLY A 236 4.11 2.68 -22.26
C GLY A 236 3.96 3.84 -21.26
N ILE A 237 3.72 5.05 -21.75
CA ILE A 237 3.47 6.24 -20.93
C ILE A 237 2.02 6.69 -21.18
N PRO A 238 1.10 6.54 -20.24
CA PRO A 238 -0.30 6.92 -20.37
C PRO A 238 -0.49 8.42 -20.10
N ARG A 239 -0.06 9.28 -21.04
CA ARG A 239 -0.06 10.75 -20.84
C ARG A 239 -1.44 11.29 -20.51
N LYS A 240 -2.44 10.98 -21.35
CA LYS A 240 -3.80 11.50 -21.19
C LYS A 240 -4.49 10.93 -19.94
N GLY A 241 -4.99 11.80 -19.09
CA GLY A 241 -5.70 11.45 -17.84
C GLY A 241 -4.77 11.25 -16.65
N TYR A 242 -3.61 10.61 -16.85
CA TYR A 242 -2.70 10.22 -15.76
C TYR A 242 -1.60 11.25 -15.49
N PHE A 243 -1.30 12.13 -16.46
CA PHE A 243 -0.36 13.24 -16.32
C PHE A 243 -1.05 14.61 -16.30
N ASP A 244 -2.38 14.64 -16.41
CA ASP A 244 -3.13 15.89 -16.33
C ASP A 244 -3.07 16.44 -14.90
N ASP A 245 -2.98 17.77 -14.76
CA ASP A 245 -2.95 18.51 -13.49
C ASP A 245 -1.80 18.12 -12.54
N LEU A 246 -0.65 17.71 -13.10
CA LEU A 246 0.54 17.46 -12.30
C LEU A 246 1.08 18.76 -11.69
N ASP A 247 1.41 18.72 -10.41
CA ASP A 247 2.28 19.74 -9.81
C ASP A 247 3.56 19.89 -10.63
N PRO A 248 4.01 21.13 -10.94
CA PRO A 248 5.15 21.35 -11.83
C PRO A 248 6.46 20.68 -11.36
N GLN A 249 6.65 20.53 -10.05
CA GLN A 249 7.85 19.85 -9.51
C GLN A 249 7.74 18.36 -9.62
N THR A 250 6.53 17.81 -9.41
CA THR A 250 6.22 16.38 -9.67
C THR A 250 6.45 16.07 -11.14
N ALA A 251 5.92 16.88 -12.05
CA ALA A 251 6.13 16.73 -13.49
C ALA A 251 7.62 16.71 -13.87
N ARG A 252 8.41 17.66 -13.35
CA ARG A 252 9.86 17.71 -13.59
C ARG A 252 10.57 16.43 -13.12
N CYS A 253 10.31 15.95 -11.92
CA CYS A 253 10.96 14.76 -11.38
C CYS A 253 10.58 13.50 -12.20
N VAL A 254 9.30 13.36 -12.54
CA VAL A 254 8.80 12.23 -13.33
C VAL A 254 9.38 12.24 -14.75
N GLU A 255 9.41 13.38 -15.43
CA GLU A 255 10.00 13.49 -16.78
C GLU A 255 11.49 13.15 -16.77
N GLU A 256 12.24 13.55 -15.75
CA GLU A 256 13.65 13.16 -15.60
C GLU A 256 13.77 11.65 -15.41
N ALA A 257 12.93 11.05 -14.56
CA ALA A 257 12.91 9.61 -14.35
C ALA A 257 12.58 8.84 -15.63
N LEU A 258 11.61 9.32 -16.42
CA LEU A 258 11.27 8.73 -17.71
C LEU A 258 12.43 8.79 -18.72
N ARG A 259 13.25 9.87 -18.68
CA ARG A 259 14.47 9.94 -19.51
C ARG A 259 15.51 8.90 -19.09
N VAL A 260 15.68 8.67 -17.78
CA VAL A 260 16.58 7.62 -17.26
C VAL A 260 16.07 6.25 -17.70
N ILE A 261 14.79 5.95 -17.48
CA ILE A 261 14.17 4.68 -17.90
C ILE A 261 14.31 4.47 -19.42
N GLY A 262 14.11 5.51 -20.22
CA GLY A 262 14.25 5.43 -21.67
C GLY A 262 15.67 5.07 -22.14
N LYS A 263 16.71 5.36 -21.35
CA LYS A 263 18.09 4.93 -21.62
C LYS A 263 18.37 3.49 -21.19
N LEU A 264 17.63 2.98 -20.21
CA LEU A 264 17.79 1.63 -19.66
C LEU A 264 17.02 0.58 -20.44
N ALA A 265 15.87 0.97 -21.01
CA ALA A 265 14.90 0.09 -21.64
C ALA A 265 15.00 0.08 -23.16
N GLY A 266 14.24 -0.79 -23.80
CA GLY A 266 14.18 -0.93 -25.28
C GLY A 266 13.41 0.18 -26.00
N GLY A 267 12.86 1.14 -25.27
CA GLY A 267 12.15 2.30 -25.81
C GLY A 267 10.98 2.72 -24.92
N VAL A 268 10.58 3.97 -25.09
CA VAL A 268 9.39 4.56 -24.45
C VAL A 268 8.47 5.10 -25.53
N LYS A 269 7.15 4.92 -25.36
CA LYS A 269 6.13 5.50 -26.24
C LYS A 269 4.90 5.92 -25.45
N ASP A 270 4.23 6.95 -25.91
CA ASP A 270 2.94 7.33 -25.38
C ASP A 270 1.88 6.29 -25.76
N VAL A 271 1.04 5.94 -24.81
CA VAL A 271 -0.03 4.96 -24.97
C VAL A 271 -1.34 5.53 -24.43
N THR A 272 -2.46 4.98 -24.90
CA THR A 272 -3.78 5.33 -24.40
C THR A 272 -4.23 4.28 -23.40
N VAL A 273 -4.55 4.71 -22.18
CA VAL A 273 -5.20 3.89 -21.15
C VAL A 273 -6.49 4.60 -20.77
N PRO A 274 -7.64 3.92 -20.80
CA PRO A 274 -8.91 4.53 -20.39
C PRO A 274 -8.89 5.00 -18.93
N PRO A 275 -9.68 6.02 -18.56
CA PRO A 275 -9.85 6.44 -17.18
C PRO A 275 -10.34 5.28 -16.29
N VAL A 276 -9.84 5.22 -15.07
CA VAL A 276 -10.14 4.10 -14.16
C VAL A 276 -11.64 3.91 -13.90
N MET A 277 -12.41 4.98 -13.92
CA MET A 277 -13.87 4.93 -13.71
C MET A 277 -14.66 4.29 -14.86
N GLU A 278 -14.03 4.00 -16.00
CA GLU A 278 -14.64 3.16 -17.04
C GLU A 278 -14.65 1.67 -16.66
N PHE A 279 -13.80 1.27 -15.73
CA PHE A 279 -13.65 -0.12 -15.27
C PHE A 279 -14.36 -0.42 -13.95
N LEU A 280 -14.66 0.60 -13.14
CA LEU A 280 -15.20 0.47 -11.79
C LEU A 280 -16.55 1.19 -11.64
N ASP A 281 -17.59 0.44 -11.27
CA ASP A 281 -18.82 1.04 -10.74
C ASP A 281 -18.62 1.40 -9.25
N ALA A 282 -18.75 2.67 -8.90
CA ALA A 282 -18.62 3.15 -7.52
C ALA A 282 -19.59 2.45 -6.54
N PHE A 283 -20.67 1.85 -7.05
CA PHE A 283 -21.60 1.04 -6.27
C PHE A 283 -20.91 -0.18 -5.62
N VAL A 284 -19.92 -0.78 -6.31
CA VAL A 284 -19.14 -1.90 -5.76
C VAL A 284 -18.36 -1.43 -4.52
N ASN A 285 -17.65 -0.30 -4.62
CA ASN A 285 -16.88 0.23 -3.49
C ASN A 285 -17.79 0.54 -2.29
N ALA A 286 -18.90 1.22 -2.52
CA ALA A 286 -19.84 1.57 -1.46
C ALA A 286 -20.43 0.33 -0.79
N ALA A 287 -20.79 -0.69 -1.58
CA ALA A 287 -21.36 -1.94 -1.06
C ALA A 287 -20.34 -2.76 -0.26
N GLU A 288 -19.11 -2.87 -0.74
CA GLU A 288 -18.02 -3.59 -0.07
C GLU A 288 -17.68 -2.94 1.29
N ILE A 289 -17.50 -1.61 1.32
CA ILE A 289 -17.24 -0.87 2.55
C ILE A 289 -18.41 -1.05 3.52
N TYR A 290 -19.65 -0.77 3.06
CA TYR A 290 -20.82 -0.86 3.91
C TYR A 290 -21.01 -2.25 4.51
N SER A 291 -20.83 -3.32 3.72
CA SER A 291 -21.05 -4.69 4.16
C SER A 291 -20.21 -5.09 5.39
N TYR A 292 -18.99 -4.60 5.48
CA TYR A 292 -18.13 -4.82 6.65
C TYR A 292 -18.58 -4.02 7.87
N HIS A 293 -19.04 -2.79 7.67
CA HIS A 293 -19.38 -1.85 8.74
C HIS A 293 -20.85 -1.91 9.19
N GLU A 294 -21.72 -2.58 8.45
CA GLU A 294 -23.17 -2.60 8.66
C GLU A 294 -23.57 -2.86 10.12
N LYS A 295 -23.05 -3.94 10.73
CA LYS A 295 -23.40 -4.32 12.11
C LYS A 295 -22.94 -3.30 13.15
N MET A 296 -21.84 -2.61 12.89
CA MET A 296 -21.32 -1.56 13.77
C MET A 296 -22.14 -0.28 13.61
N LEU A 297 -22.57 0.03 12.39
CA LEU A 297 -23.42 1.20 12.11
C LEU A 297 -24.82 1.07 12.69
N GLN A 298 -25.36 -0.15 12.81
CA GLN A 298 -26.67 -0.41 13.43
C GLN A 298 -26.70 -0.15 14.95
N ARG A 299 -25.53 -0.13 15.59
CA ARG A 299 -25.41 0.17 17.03
C ARG A 299 -24.90 1.60 17.20
N GLN A 300 -25.77 2.52 17.65
CA GLN A 300 -25.44 3.94 17.80
C GLN A 300 -24.16 4.16 18.63
N ALA A 301 -24.00 3.43 19.72
CA ALA A 301 -22.81 3.53 20.57
C ALA A 301 -21.50 3.18 19.86
N ASP A 302 -21.55 2.32 18.83
CA ASP A 302 -20.39 2.01 17.99
C ASP A 302 -20.23 3.04 16.87
N ALA A 303 -21.33 3.44 16.24
CA ALA A 303 -21.32 4.45 15.17
C ALA A 303 -20.70 5.78 15.64
N ASP A 304 -20.90 6.16 16.90
CA ASP A 304 -20.35 7.38 17.50
C ASP A 304 -18.84 7.29 17.78
N ARG A 305 -18.26 6.10 17.76
CA ARG A 305 -16.81 5.88 18.02
C ARG A 305 -15.94 5.99 16.77
N TYR A 306 -16.52 6.02 15.57
CA TYR A 306 -15.76 6.26 14.35
C TYR A 306 -15.17 7.67 14.33
N MET A 307 -13.95 7.77 13.80
CA MET A 307 -13.33 9.07 13.53
C MET A 307 -14.14 9.86 12.47
N PRO A 308 -14.13 11.20 12.50
CA PRO A 308 -14.93 12.02 11.59
C PRO A 308 -14.75 11.69 10.11
N GLY A 309 -13.52 11.51 9.64
CA GLY A 309 -13.23 11.15 8.25
C GLY A 309 -13.83 9.81 7.84
N THR A 310 -13.70 8.79 8.68
CA THR A 310 -14.30 7.47 8.46
C THR A 310 -15.83 7.54 8.45
N ARG A 311 -16.41 8.24 9.41
CA ARG A 311 -17.88 8.43 9.49
C ARG A 311 -18.43 9.05 8.21
N LYS A 312 -17.74 10.05 7.66
CA LYS A 312 -18.10 10.69 6.40
C LYS A 312 -18.09 9.72 5.22
N VAL A 313 -17.04 8.89 5.11
CA VAL A 313 -16.98 7.85 4.06
C VAL A 313 -18.14 6.88 4.21
N LEU A 314 -18.44 6.44 5.43
CA LEU A 314 -19.57 5.52 5.69
C LEU A 314 -20.93 6.16 5.38
N GLN A 315 -21.13 7.43 5.73
CA GLN A 315 -22.34 8.20 5.37
C GLN A 315 -22.49 8.31 3.85
N TRP A 316 -21.39 8.60 3.15
CA TRP A 316 -21.40 8.60 1.69
C TRP A 316 -21.79 7.22 1.12
N CYS A 317 -21.25 6.13 1.66
CA CYS A 317 -21.61 4.77 1.23
C CYS A 317 -23.12 4.52 1.41
N VAL A 318 -23.67 4.85 2.57
CA VAL A 318 -25.11 4.69 2.87
C VAL A 318 -25.95 5.49 1.88
N GLY A 319 -25.70 6.80 1.75
CA GLY A 319 -26.44 7.68 0.83
C GLY A 319 -26.35 7.22 -0.61
N TYR A 320 -25.15 6.87 -1.08
CA TYR A 320 -24.94 6.37 -2.44
C TYR A 320 -25.70 5.06 -2.71
N LEU A 321 -25.72 4.14 -1.74
CA LEU A 321 -26.46 2.89 -1.85
C LEU A 321 -27.97 3.09 -1.80
N GLU A 322 -28.45 4.12 -1.09
CA GLU A 322 -29.89 4.47 -1.05
C GLU A 322 -30.34 5.10 -2.35
N ASP A 323 -29.60 6.09 -2.87
CA ASP A 323 -29.97 6.88 -4.05
C ASP A 323 -29.78 6.11 -5.36
N ALA A 324 -28.69 5.36 -5.48
CA ALA A 324 -28.25 4.77 -6.76
C ALA A 324 -29.09 3.58 -7.24
N ALA A 325 -30.00 3.05 -6.44
CA ALA A 325 -30.60 1.74 -6.73
C ALA A 325 -32.06 1.76 -7.21
N GLY A 326 -32.69 2.90 -7.34
CA GLY A 326 -34.08 2.93 -7.87
C GLY A 326 -35.06 1.98 -7.17
N GLY A 327 -34.83 1.70 -5.87
CA GLY A 327 -35.87 1.21 -5.02
C GLY A 327 -35.73 -0.13 -4.32
N THR A 328 -35.45 -1.26 -4.94
CA THR A 328 -35.64 -2.55 -4.28
C THR A 328 -34.34 -3.22 -3.86
N ALA A 329 -34.34 -4.00 -2.75
CA ALA A 329 -33.21 -4.82 -2.35
C ALA A 329 -32.73 -5.77 -3.47
N ALA A 330 -33.68 -6.36 -4.22
CA ALA A 330 -33.37 -7.20 -5.37
C ALA A 330 -32.66 -6.41 -6.50
N GLY A 331 -33.07 -5.17 -6.76
CA GLY A 331 -32.43 -4.30 -7.75
C GLY A 331 -30.98 -3.95 -7.34
N LYS A 332 -30.74 -3.65 -6.07
CA LYS A 332 -29.38 -3.40 -5.53
C LYS A 332 -28.48 -4.63 -5.67
N LEU A 333 -28.99 -5.80 -5.30
CA LEU A 333 -28.26 -7.06 -5.46
C LEU A 333 -27.93 -7.36 -6.92
N ALA A 334 -28.89 -7.21 -7.82
CA ALA A 334 -28.67 -7.41 -9.25
C ALA A 334 -27.61 -6.46 -9.81
N ARG A 335 -27.62 -5.18 -9.42
CA ARG A 335 -26.60 -4.20 -9.82
C ARG A 335 -25.22 -4.60 -9.33
N TYR A 336 -25.10 -5.00 -8.06
CA TYR A 336 -23.81 -5.45 -7.50
C TYR A 336 -23.26 -6.64 -8.30
N ILE A 337 -24.06 -7.68 -8.50
CA ILE A 337 -23.64 -8.87 -9.25
C ILE A 337 -23.18 -8.52 -10.66
N GLN A 338 -23.94 -7.68 -11.37
CA GLN A 338 -23.59 -7.24 -12.73
C GLN A 338 -22.31 -6.39 -12.75
N ALA A 339 -22.13 -5.49 -11.78
CA ALA A 339 -20.96 -4.65 -11.69
C ALA A 339 -19.68 -5.47 -11.40
N VAL A 340 -19.76 -6.44 -10.48
CA VAL A 340 -18.66 -7.38 -10.19
C VAL A 340 -18.36 -8.23 -11.41
N ALA A 341 -19.36 -8.76 -12.12
CA ALA A 341 -19.15 -9.53 -13.34
C ALA A 341 -18.44 -8.72 -14.44
N ARG A 342 -18.80 -7.42 -14.61
CA ARG A 342 -18.09 -6.52 -15.54
C ARG A 342 -16.63 -6.30 -15.09
N LEU A 343 -16.40 -6.04 -13.81
CA LEU A 343 -15.05 -5.86 -13.25
C LEU A 343 -14.17 -7.10 -13.53
N GLU A 344 -14.69 -8.29 -13.26
CA GLU A 344 -13.97 -9.54 -13.52
C GLU A 344 -13.73 -9.79 -15.03
N SER A 345 -14.65 -9.36 -15.89
CA SER A 345 -14.44 -9.39 -17.34
C SER A 345 -13.27 -8.47 -17.75
N HIS A 346 -13.22 -7.24 -17.22
CA HIS A 346 -12.09 -6.33 -17.48
C HIS A 346 -10.76 -6.93 -16.98
N ARG A 347 -10.73 -7.50 -15.80
CA ARG A 347 -9.54 -8.15 -15.23
C ARG A 347 -9.02 -9.31 -16.09
N ARG A 348 -9.91 -10.06 -16.75
CA ARG A 348 -9.52 -11.17 -17.63
C ARG A 348 -8.97 -10.70 -18.97
N THR A 349 -9.43 -9.57 -19.47
CA THR A 349 -9.10 -9.09 -20.82
C THR A 349 -7.98 -8.07 -20.84
N ILE A 350 -7.65 -7.44 -19.70
CA ILE A 350 -6.69 -6.32 -19.64
C ILE A 350 -5.28 -6.70 -20.06
N ASP A 351 -4.86 -7.94 -19.86
CA ASP A 351 -3.52 -8.40 -20.27
C ASP A 351 -3.29 -8.24 -21.78
N ALA A 352 -4.37 -8.29 -22.59
CA ALA A 352 -4.30 -8.04 -24.03
C ALA A 352 -3.94 -6.58 -24.38
N ALA A 353 -4.15 -5.62 -23.47
CA ALA A 353 -3.72 -4.25 -23.68
C ALA A 353 -2.20 -4.08 -23.68
N PHE A 354 -1.45 -5.03 -23.13
CA PHE A 354 0.01 -5.03 -23.08
C PHE A 354 0.69 -5.66 -24.32
N THR A 355 0.04 -5.60 -25.48
CA THR A 355 0.59 -6.16 -26.73
C THR A 355 1.74 -5.34 -27.28
N ASP A 356 1.62 -4.02 -27.18
CA ASP A 356 2.55 -3.06 -27.78
C ASP A 356 3.60 -2.51 -26.80
N PHE A 357 3.45 -2.77 -25.52
CA PHE A 357 4.36 -2.39 -24.45
C PHE A 357 4.34 -3.46 -23.36
N ASP A 358 5.38 -3.51 -22.54
CA ASP A 358 5.55 -4.56 -21.53
C ASP A 358 5.18 -4.07 -20.13
N VAL A 359 5.34 -2.76 -19.89
CA VAL A 359 5.03 -2.09 -18.63
C VAL A 359 4.55 -0.66 -18.87
N LEU A 360 3.80 -0.12 -17.91
CA LEU A 360 3.44 1.30 -17.84
C LEU A 360 4.37 2.03 -16.88
N ALA A 361 4.72 3.28 -17.20
CA ALA A 361 5.41 4.18 -16.28
C ALA A 361 4.65 5.51 -16.17
N LEU A 362 4.31 5.91 -14.93
CA LEU A 362 3.48 7.07 -14.67
C LEU A 362 3.77 7.66 -13.27
N PRO A 363 3.41 8.93 -12.99
CA PRO A 363 3.54 9.47 -11.65
C PRO A 363 2.68 8.67 -10.67
N THR A 364 3.21 8.35 -9.49
CA THR A 364 2.41 7.68 -8.44
C THR A 364 1.29 8.59 -7.98
N LEU A 365 1.61 9.86 -7.79
CA LEU A 365 0.69 10.92 -7.34
C LEU A 365 0.89 12.19 -8.15
N LYS A 366 -0.16 12.99 -8.25
CA LYS A 366 -0.15 14.22 -9.04
C LYS A 366 0.47 15.41 -8.32
N GLY A 367 0.57 15.38 -6.99
CA GLY A 367 1.03 16.51 -6.19
C GLY A 367 1.77 16.14 -4.91
N SER A 368 2.16 17.18 -4.19
CA SER A 368 2.86 17.10 -2.91
C SER A 368 1.92 16.67 -1.77
N PRO A 369 2.47 16.16 -0.65
CA PRO A 369 1.65 15.80 0.50
C PRO A 369 0.98 17.06 1.09
N PRO A 370 -0.35 17.06 1.32
CA PRO A 370 -1.04 18.16 1.99
C PRO A 370 -0.57 18.31 3.45
N THR A 371 -0.82 19.48 4.04
CA THR A 371 -0.59 19.67 5.47
C THR A 371 -1.58 18.85 6.30
N LEU A 372 -1.21 18.54 7.53
CA LEU A 372 -2.12 17.89 8.48
C LEU A 372 -3.37 18.74 8.74
N ALA A 373 -3.22 20.06 8.78
CA ALA A 373 -4.34 20.97 8.97
C ALA A 373 -5.34 20.92 7.81
N GLU A 374 -4.86 20.95 6.57
CA GLU A 374 -5.70 20.79 5.36
C GLU A 374 -6.40 19.42 5.36
N ALA A 375 -5.67 18.35 5.68
CA ALA A 375 -6.25 17.01 5.72
C ALA A 375 -7.37 16.90 6.77
N LEU A 376 -7.13 17.35 7.99
CA LEU A 376 -8.13 17.32 9.06
C LEU A 376 -9.33 18.22 8.75
N GLN A 377 -9.10 19.38 8.13
CA GLN A 377 -10.18 20.28 7.70
C GLN A 377 -11.08 19.60 6.67
N VAL A 378 -10.51 18.97 5.64
CA VAL A 378 -11.27 18.30 4.58
C VAL A 378 -11.97 17.04 5.08
N GLU A 379 -11.30 16.23 5.89
CA GLU A 379 -11.89 15.02 6.47
C GLU A 379 -12.98 15.34 7.51
N GLY A 380 -12.92 16.49 8.17
CA GLY A 380 -13.93 16.97 9.11
C GLY A 380 -15.06 17.82 8.52
N ALA A 381 -14.94 18.27 7.27
CA ALA A 381 -15.95 19.14 6.63
C ALA A 381 -17.19 18.36 6.17
N ASP A 382 -18.36 19.00 6.11
CA ASP A 382 -19.60 18.37 5.66
C ASP A 382 -19.61 18.09 4.15
N GLU A 383 -18.89 18.90 3.36
CA GLU A 383 -18.79 18.70 1.92
C GLU A 383 -17.77 17.61 1.53
N ALA A 384 -18.14 16.76 0.57
CA ALA A 384 -17.25 15.76 0.01
C ALA A 384 -16.22 16.41 -0.92
N LYS A 385 -14.99 16.58 -0.46
CA LYS A 385 -13.87 17.08 -1.25
C LYS A 385 -12.78 16.02 -1.34
N VAL A 386 -12.34 15.71 -2.57
CA VAL A 386 -11.20 14.83 -2.80
C VAL A 386 -9.91 15.62 -2.58
N LEU A 387 -9.22 15.37 -1.49
CA LEU A 387 -7.95 16.04 -1.18
C LEU A 387 -6.77 15.37 -1.91
N VAL A 388 -6.81 14.06 -2.06
CA VAL A 388 -5.76 13.27 -2.69
C VAL A 388 -6.36 12.47 -3.85
N PRO A 389 -6.17 12.91 -5.11
CA PRO A 389 -6.58 12.12 -6.27
C PRO A 389 -5.77 10.82 -6.33
N ILE A 390 -6.45 9.69 -6.42
CA ILE A 390 -5.85 8.36 -6.43
C ILE A 390 -5.99 7.63 -7.77
N ASP A 391 -6.47 8.28 -8.81
CA ASP A 391 -6.77 7.65 -10.11
C ASP A 391 -5.60 6.86 -10.67
N ASN A 392 -4.38 7.42 -10.56
CA ASN A 392 -3.16 6.77 -11.04
C ASN A 392 -2.90 5.43 -10.33
N THR A 393 -3.12 5.37 -9.02
CA THR A 393 -2.91 4.16 -8.23
C THR A 393 -4.09 3.21 -8.29
N LEU A 394 -5.32 3.73 -8.26
CA LEU A 394 -6.56 2.95 -8.24
C LEU A 394 -6.71 2.05 -9.48
N LEU A 395 -6.23 2.47 -10.64
CA LEU A 395 -6.25 1.68 -11.88
C LEU A 395 -5.75 0.25 -11.65
N PHE A 396 -4.64 0.10 -10.94
CA PHE A 396 -3.99 -1.20 -10.71
C PHE A 396 -4.74 -2.07 -9.68
N ASN A 397 -5.50 -1.47 -8.75
CA ASN A 397 -6.38 -2.22 -7.85
C ASN A 397 -7.60 -2.76 -8.61
N VAL A 398 -8.26 -1.87 -9.35
CA VAL A 398 -9.45 -2.20 -10.11
C VAL A 398 -9.18 -3.33 -11.08
N LEU A 399 -8.08 -3.28 -11.82
CA LEU A 399 -7.72 -4.28 -12.82
C LEU A 399 -6.92 -5.47 -12.26
N GLY A 400 -6.64 -5.49 -10.95
CA GLY A 400 -5.89 -6.58 -10.29
C GLY A 400 -4.42 -6.67 -10.71
N LEU A 401 -3.86 -5.61 -11.31
CA LEU A 401 -2.52 -5.55 -11.87
C LEU A 401 -1.46 -5.23 -10.80
N PRO A 402 -0.23 -5.75 -10.93
CA PRO A 402 0.87 -5.36 -10.05
C PRO A 402 1.41 -3.97 -10.40
N ALA A 403 1.88 -3.25 -9.37
CA ALA A 403 2.59 -1.98 -9.55
C ALA A 403 3.56 -1.71 -8.41
N VAL A 404 4.74 -1.20 -8.73
CA VAL A 404 5.77 -0.78 -7.76
C VAL A 404 5.97 0.73 -7.87
N THR A 405 6.08 1.39 -6.71
CA THR A 405 6.46 2.79 -6.62
C THR A 405 7.89 2.90 -6.11
N VAL A 406 8.70 3.74 -6.78
CA VAL A 406 10.07 4.05 -6.39
C VAL A 406 10.27 5.57 -6.27
N PRO A 407 11.16 6.06 -5.38
CA PRO A 407 11.53 7.48 -5.34
C PRO A 407 12.15 7.91 -6.66
N CYS A 408 11.70 9.05 -7.23
CA CYS A 408 12.20 9.53 -8.51
C CYS A 408 12.71 10.98 -8.49
N GLY A 409 12.83 11.56 -7.33
CA GLY A 409 13.30 12.92 -7.14
C GLY A 409 12.76 13.56 -5.88
N PHE A 410 13.11 14.83 -5.72
CA PHE A 410 12.62 15.66 -4.61
C PHE A 410 12.16 17.01 -5.14
N SER A 411 11.10 17.55 -4.56
CA SER A 411 10.69 18.92 -4.80
C SER A 411 11.74 19.91 -4.30
N SER A 412 11.64 21.18 -4.67
CA SER A 412 12.51 22.25 -4.14
C SER A 412 12.35 22.45 -2.63
N GLN A 413 11.21 22.03 -2.07
CA GLN A 413 10.96 22.07 -0.63
C GLN A 413 11.43 20.80 0.10
N GLY A 414 11.97 19.81 -0.62
CA GLY A 414 12.54 18.58 -0.04
C GLY A 414 11.55 17.42 0.14
N TRP A 415 10.34 17.45 -0.46
CA TRP A 415 9.45 16.30 -0.45
C TRP A 415 9.84 15.28 -1.51
N PRO A 416 9.79 13.98 -1.20
CA PRO A 416 9.98 12.93 -2.20
C PRO A 416 8.86 12.93 -3.23
N VAL A 417 9.21 12.54 -4.46
CA VAL A 417 8.29 12.27 -5.56
C VAL A 417 8.43 10.81 -5.97
N GLY A 418 7.32 10.13 -6.23
CA GLY A 418 7.29 8.73 -6.62
C GLY A 418 6.96 8.53 -8.09
N LEU A 419 7.73 7.66 -8.76
CA LEU A 419 7.40 7.07 -10.04
C LEU A 419 6.79 5.70 -9.82
N MET A 420 5.69 5.41 -10.49
CA MET A 420 5.04 4.10 -10.46
C MET A 420 5.31 3.35 -11.77
N ILE A 421 5.69 2.07 -11.65
CA ILE A 421 5.87 1.13 -12.74
C ILE A 421 4.86 0.02 -12.54
N GLY A 422 3.97 -0.20 -13.51
CA GLY A 422 2.96 -1.24 -13.45
C GLY A 422 2.93 -2.09 -14.71
N GLY A 423 2.36 -3.28 -14.66
CA GLY A 423 2.36 -4.20 -15.78
C GLY A 423 1.22 -5.22 -15.73
N PRO A 424 1.19 -6.16 -16.71
CA PRO A 424 0.20 -7.22 -16.72
C PRO A 424 0.31 -8.11 -15.48
N ARG A 425 -0.72 -8.89 -15.22
CA ARG A 425 -0.73 -9.80 -14.08
C ARG A 425 0.48 -10.72 -14.09
N PHE A 426 1.02 -10.99 -12.91
CA PHE A 426 2.18 -11.88 -12.71
C PHE A 426 3.49 -11.37 -13.34
N SER A 427 3.62 -10.06 -13.52
CA SER A 427 4.85 -9.44 -14.04
C SER A 427 5.72 -8.81 -12.95
N GLU A 428 5.52 -9.12 -11.68
CA GLU A 428 6.25 -8.54 -10.55
C GLU A 428 7.76 -8.61 -10.74
N GLY A 429 8.30 -9.75 -11.18
CA GLY A 429 9.73 -9.91 -11.46
C GLY A 429 10.24 -8.89 -12.47
N ARG A 430 9.46 -8.64 -13.53
CA ARG A 430 9.78 -7.65 -14.58
C ARG A 430 9.72 -6.21 -14.04
N LEU A 431 8.70 -5.90 -13.23
CA LEU A 431 8.56 -4.58 -12.62
C LEU A 431 9.72 -4.30 -11.66
N LEU A 432 10.07 -5.29 -10.83
CA LEU A 432 11.21 -5.21 -9.90
C LEU A 432 12.53 -5.06 -10.64
N ALA A 433 12.72 -5.76 -11.79
CA ALA A 433 13.91 -5.60 -12.60
C ALA A 433 14.08 -4.17 -13.13
N LEU A 434 13.02 -3.56 -13.68
CA LEU A 434 13.08 -2.18 -14.18
C LEU A 434 13.25 -1.18 -13.03
N ALA A 435 12.55 -1.38 -11.91
CA ALA A 435 12.66 -0.57 -10.73
C ALA A 435 14.08 -0.61 -10.14
N SER A 436 14.70 -1.81 -10.08
CA SER A 436 16.07 -2.01 -9.60
C SER A 436 17.10 -1.36 -10.52
N ALA A 437 16.98 -1.55 -11.84
CA ALA A 437 17.87 -0.89 -12.80
C ALA A 437 17.78 0.65 -12.71
N TYR A 438 16.58 1.19 -12.50
CA TYR A 438 16.36 2.61 -12.27
C TYR A 438 16.98 3.06 -10.93
N GLU A 439 16.75 2.35 -9.84
CA GLU A 439 17.29 2.64 -8.50
C GLU A 439 18.82 2.69 -8.53
N GLN A 440 19.48 1.72 -9.18
CA GLN A 440 20.94 1.67 -9.34
C GLN A 440 21.51 2.80 -10.22
N SER A 441 20.68 3.42 -11.05
CA SER A 441 21.08 4.55 -11.91
C SER A 441 20.84 5.92 -11.26
N THR A 442 20.38 5.94 -10.01
CA THR A 442 20.03 7.15 -9.26
C THR A 442 20.40 7.01 -7.78
N GLU A 443 20.41 8.12 -7.03
CA GLU A 443 20.76 8.13 -5.59
C GLU A 443 19.55 8.44 -4.68
N TRP A 444 18.33 8.39 -5.23
CA TRP A 444 17.14 8.85 -4.49
C TRP A 444 16.81 7.98 -3.26
N HIS A 445 17.01 6.67 -3.34
CA HIS A 445 16.78 5.70 -2.27
C HIS A 445 17.79 5.81 -1.11
N GLU A 446 18.95 6.44 -1.32
CA GLU A 446 19.97 6.66 -0.30
C GLU A 446 19.62 7.80 0.65
N ARG A 447 18.77 8.71 0.19
CA ARG A 447 18.36 9.86 0.99
C ARG A 447 17.56 9.43 2.22
N VAL A 448 17.80 10.11 3.32
CA VAL A 448 17.11 9.92 4.60
C VAL A 448 16.52 11.25 5.05
N PRO A 449 15.35 11.21 5.70
CA PRO A 449 14.78 12.39 6.32
C PRO A 449 15.78 13.01 7.31
N ALA A 450 15.94 14.35 7.27
CA ALA A 450 16.78 15.05 8.22
C ALA A 450 16.23 14.83 9.64
N ARG A 451 17.10 14.53 10.60
CA ARG A 451 16.71 14.57 12.01
C ARG A 451 16.27 16.00 12.30
N ALA A 452 15.02 16.18 12.72
CA ALA A 452 14.66 17.49 13.26
C ALA A 452 15.59 17.76 14.45
N LYS A 453 16.27 18.88 14.38
CA LYS A 453 17.16 19.36 15.44
C LYS A 453 16.37 19.67 16.68
#